data_3c90653ace3c358360f57f3baf783c72
#
_entry.id   3c90653ace3c358360f57f3baf783c72
#
_cell.length_a   1.000
_cell.length_b   1.000
_cell.length_c   1.000
_cell.angle_alpha   90.00
_cell.angle_beta   90.00
_cell.angle_gamma   90.00
#
_symmetry.space_group_name_H-M   'P 1'
#
loop_
_entity.id
_entity.type
_entity.pdbx_description
1 polymer ?
#
loop_
_entity_poly.entity_id
_entity_poly.type
_entity_poly.pdbx_seq_one_letter_code
_entity_poly.pdbx_strand_id
1 'polypeptide(L)'
;MDNVANLFLRAKHWQIFVLLVGVGFVGDVVVIVSSISATARSPEDFGKIGLPFGFVMALLMFFFLGWFWSMGSFLSSIVQPSLRLKMGFFRFALVYPGLYIFVFMALFQSSTTNPALLAVIFPLHFFAMFCMFYDLYFVSKSLVLAEISKPVSFYDYAGPFFLMWFFPIGVWFTQPRINRLYAERKTPELSIAARPG
;
A
#
# COMPACT_ATOMS: atom_id res chain seq x y z
N MET A 1 11.01 -12.69 -6.86
CA MET A 1 9.97 -11.80 -6.25
C MET A 1 9.30 -12.45 -5.05
N ASP A 2 9.38 -13.77 -4.92
CA ASP A 2 8.66 -14.52 -3.86
C ASP A 2 9.17 -14.26 -2.43
N ASN A 3 10.45 -13.93 -2.25
CA ASN A 3 11.01 -13.71 -0.91
C ASN A 3 10.49 -12.44 -0.22
N VAL A 4 10.32 -11.34 -0.95
CA VAL A 4 9.83 -10.06 -0.38
C VAL A 4 8.33 -10.14 -0.06
N ALA A 5 7.54 -10.75 -0.97
CA ALA A 5 6.12 -10.98 -0.71
C ALA A 5 5.90 -11.85 0.52
N ASN A 6 6.69 -12.91 0.68
CA ASN A 6 6.64 -13.78 1.86
C ASN A 6 7.00 -13.07 3.16
N LEU A 7 7.86 -12.05 3.11
CA LEU A 7 8.21 -11.25 4.28
C LEU A 7 6.98 -10.51 4.84
N PHE A 8 6.23 -9.82 3.99
CA PHE A 8 5.01 -9.12 4.40
C PHE A 8 3.90 -10.06 4.87
N LEU A 9 3.77 -11.23 4.22
CA LEU A 9 2.75 -12.24 4.58
C LEU A 9 3.04 -12.93 5.93
N ARG A 10 4.31 -12.96 6.38
CA ARG A 10 4.72 -13.51 7.68
C ARG A 10 4.84 -12.46 8.76
N ALA A 11 4.96 -11.19 8.37
CA ALA A 11 5.12 -10.10 9.31
C ALA A 11 3.91 -10.03 10.25
N LYS A 12 4.17 -9.80 11.53
CA LYS A 12 3.13 -9.58 12.54
C LYS A 12 2.52 -8.18 12.34
N HIS A 13 1.28 -8.01 12.77
CA HIS A 13 0.56 -6.72 12.66
C HIS A 13 1.36 -5.54 13.21
N TRP A 14 2.03 -5.70 14.38
CA TRP A 14 2.84 -4.64 14.96
C TRP A 14 4.09 -4.29 14.13
N GLN A 15 4.67 -5.27 13.39
CA GLN A 15 5.81 -5.04 12.50
C GLN A 15 5.41 -4.19 11.30
N ILE A 16 4.26 -4.50 10.67
CA ILE A 16 3.70 -3.69 9.59
C ILE A 16 3.32 -2.30 10.10
N PHE A 17 2.72 -2.21 11.30
CA PHE A 17 2.38 -0.94 11.92
C PHE A 17 3.63 -0.08 12.14
N VAL A 18 4.67 -0.61 12.78
CA VAL A 18 5.93 0.12 13.01
C VAL A 18 6.60 0.50 11.69
N LEU A 19 6.56 -0.37 10.68
CA LEU A 19 7.13 -0.09 9.38
C LEU A 19 6.41 1.07 8.68
N LEU A 20 5.08 1.08 8.65
CA LEU A 20 4.32 2.07 7.90
C LEU A 20 4.10 3.36 8.70
N VAL A 21 3.73 3.26 9.97
CA VAL A 21 3.45 4.42 10.82
C VAL A 21 4.73 4.99 11.43
N GLY A 22 5.64 4.12 11.87
CA GLY A 22 6.91 4.53 12.48
C GLY A 22 7.83 5.23 11.48
N VAL A 23 7.98 4.69 10.27
CA VAL A 23 8.77 5.34 9.20
C VAL A 23 8.13 6.68 8.82
N GLY A 24 6.78 6.75 8.73
CA GLY A 24 6.07 8.00 8.50
C GLY A 24 6.35 9.03 9.57
N PHE A 25 6.18 8.66 10.82
CA PHE A 25 6.39 9.55 11.96
C PHE A 25 7.84 10.08 12.05
N VAL A 26 8.82 9.18 11.92
CA VAL A 26 10.24 9.59 11.90
C VAL A 26 10.52 10.51 10.71
N GLY A 27 9.94 10.20 9.54
CA GLY A 27 10.05 11.05 8.36
C GLY A 27 9.47 12.45 8.57
N ASP A 28 8.29 12.55 9.14
CA ASP A 28 7.64 13.82 9.46
C ASP A 28 8.50 14.65 10.43
N VAL A 29 9.03 14.03 11.48
CA VAL A 29 9.94 14.69 12.43
C VAL A 29 11.19 15.23 11.71
N VAL A 30 11.81 14.42 10.84
CA VAL A 30 12.99 14.85 10.06
C VAL A 30 12.63 16.03 9.15
N VAL A 31 11.49 16.00 8.48
CA VAL A 31 11.02 17.09 7.62
C VAL A 31 10.76 18.35 8.43
N ILE A 32 10.07 18.27 9.56
CA ILE A 32 9.77 19.40 10.44
C ILE A 32 11.07 20.04 10.96
N VAL A 33 11.98 19.24 11.50
CA VAL A 33 13.28 19.74 12.01
C VAL A 33 14.11 20.40 10.91
N SER A 34 14.14 19.78 9.72
CA SER A 34 14.83 20.34 8.55
C SER A 34 14.19 21.66 8.09
N SER A 35 12.86 21.75 8.13
CA SER A 35 12.11 22.97 7.78
C SER A 35 12.42 24.12 8.74
N ILE A 36 12.37 23.86 10.04
CA ILE A 36 12.70 24.87 11.06
C ILE A 36 14.15 25.33 10.90
N SER A 37 15.07 24.41 10.68
CA SER A 37 16.50 24.71 10.52
C SER A 37 16.78 25.53 9.24
N ALA A 38 16.09 25.22 8.14
CA ALA A 38 16.21 25.96 6.89
C ALA A 38 15.65 27.38 7.01
N THR A 39 14.46 27.54 7.58
CA THR A 39 13.81 28.86 7.78
C THR A 39 14.63 29.76 8.72
N ALA A 40 15.28 29.16 9.72
CA ALA A 40 16.15 29.91 10.65
C ALA A 40 17.45 30.43 10.00
N ARG A 41 17.91 29.80 8.90
CA ARG A 41 19.13 30.19 8.18
C ARG A 41 18.85 31.20 7.06
N SER A 42 17.95 30.86 6.16
CA SER A 42 17.45 31.75 5.11
C SER A 42 16.14 31.26 4.53
N PRO A 43 15.17 32.17 4.21
CA PRO A 43 13.90 31.77 3.56
C PRO A 43 14.09 31.07 2.21
N GLU A 44 15.22 31.30 1.53
CA GLU A 44 15.54 30.69 0.21
C GLU A 44 15.88 29.19 0.31
N ASP A 45 16.27 28.74 1.51
CA ASP A 45 16.61 27.33 1.74
C ASP A 45 15.38 26.39 1.88
N PHE A 46 14.18 26.97 1.87
CA PHE A 46 12.93 26.17 1.93
C PHE A 46 12.81 25.15 0.78
N GLY A 47 13.33 25.47 -0.40
CA GLY A 47 13.39 24.55 -1.54
C GLY A 47 14.21 23.27 -1.29
N LYS A 48 15.17 23.31 -0.35
CA LYS A 48 16.02 22.15 -0.01
C LYS A 48 15.30 21.07 0.80
N ILE A 49 14.10 21.37 1.35
CA ILE A 49 13.28 20.43 2.13
C ILE A 49 12.63 19.39 1.22
N GLY A 50 12.45 19.70 -0.06
CA GLY A 50 11.80 18.81 -1.02
C GLY A 50 12.47 17.43 -1.15
N LEU A 51 13.81 17.35 -1.08
CA LEU A 51 14.53 16.10 -1.21
C LEU A 51 14.30 15.13 -0.04
N PRO A 52 14.50 15.51 1.24
CA PRO A 52 14.21 14.61 2.36
C PRO A 52 12.73 14.24 2.43
N PHE A 53 11.81 15.15 2.16
CA PHE A 53 10.38 14.83 2.09
C PHE A 53 10.08 13.82 0.98
N GLY A 54 10.61 14.03 -0.23
CA GLY A 54 10.45 13.11 -1.35
C GLY A 54 10.99 11.72 -1.06
N PHE A 55 12.14 11.62 -0.39
CA PHE A 55 12.72 10.35 0.02
C PHE A 55 11.83 9.60 1.01
N VAL A 56 11.32 10.26 2.04
CA VAL A 56 10.41 9.68 3.03
C VAL A 56 9.14 9.19 2.36
N MET A 57 8.53 10.00 1.49
CA MET A 57 7.33 9.61 0.72
C MET A 57 7.59 8.43 -0.20
N ALA A 58 8.73 8.38 -0.89
CA ALA A 58 9.11 7.25 -1.73
C ALA A 58 9.26 5.96 -0.91
N LEU A 59 9.87 6.05 0.26
CA LEU A 59 10.08 4.90 1.15
C LEU A 59 8.74 4.38 1.70
N LEU A 60 7.86 5.27 2.16
CA LEU A 60 6.51 4.92 2.62
C LEU A 60 5.70 4.25 1.51
N MET A 61 5.71 4.85 0.30
CA MET A 61 5.05 4.26 -0.87
C MET A 61 5.60 2.89 -1.19
N PHE A 62 6.91 2.71 -1.19
CA PHE A 62 7.52 1.42 -1.46
C PHE A 62 7.02 0.33 -0.49
N PHE A 63 7.00 0.60 0.81
CA PHE A 63 6.53 -0.35 1.81
C PHE A 63 5.02 -0.60 1.70
N PHE A 64 4.23 0.46 1.51
CA PHE A 64 2.77 0.36 1.37
C PHE A 64 2.38 -0.45 0.12
N LEU A 65 2.94 -0.10 -1.03
CA LEU A 65 2.69 -0.81 -2.28
C LEU A 65 3.18 -2.27 -2.22
N GLY A 66 4.36 -2.51 -1.61
CA GLY A 66 4.89 -3.85 -1.40
C GLY A 66 3.98 -4.72 -0.52
N TRP A 67 3.42 -4.14 0.53
CA TRP A 67 2.46 -4.80 1.41
C TRP A 67 1.16 -5.15 0.67
N PHE A 68 0.56 -4.18 -0.06
CA PHE A 68 -0.64 -4.40 -0.86
C PHE A 68 -0.41 -5.41 -1.99
N TRP A 69 0.72 -5.31 -2.69
CA TRP A 69 1.11 -6.29 -3.71
C TRP A 69 1.17 -7.71 -3.16
N SER A 70 1.79 -7.87 -2.00
CA SER A 70 1.95 -9.17 -1.34
C SER A 70 0.59 -9.77 -0.97
N MET A 71 -0.28 -8.96 -0.34
CA MET A 71 -1.64 -9.37 0.01
C MET A 71 -2.47 -9.71 -1.24
N GLY A 72 -2.53 -8.80 -2.23
CA GLY A 72 -3.34 -9.00 -3.43
C GLY A 72 -2.90 -10.20 -4.25
N SER A 73 -1.58 -10.40 -4.40
CA SER A 73 -1.04 -11.55 -5.13
C SER A 73 -1.33 -12.87 -4.42
N PHE A 74 -1.12 -12.92 -3.10
CA PHE A 74 -1.40 -14.09 -2.29
C PHE A 74 -2.89 -14.44 -2.30
N LEU A 75 -3.77 -13.48 -1.97
CA LEU A 75 -5.21 -13.69 -1.92
C LEU A 75 -5.76 -14.13 -3.29
N SER A 76 -5.33 -13.48 -4.37
CA SER A 76 -5.70 -13.91 -5.71
C SER A 76 -5.28 -15.35 -6.03
N SER A 77 -4.19 -15.84 -5.45
CA SER A 77 -3.72 -17.21 -5.67
C SER A 77 -4.56 -18.28 -4.97
N ILE A 78 -5.19 -17.93 -3.83
CA ILE A 78 -5.98 -18.86 -3.01
C ILE A 78 -7.50 -18.80 -3.27
N VAL A 79 -7.99 -17.68 -3.84
CA VAL A 79 -9.40 -17.55 -4.24
C VAL A 79 -9.71 -18.48 -5.41
N GLN A 80 -10.86 -19.13 -5.37
CA GLN A 80 -11.35 -20.02 -6.44
C GLN A 80 -11.34 -19.30 -7.81
N PRO A 81 -10.92 -19.96 -8.89
CA PRO A 81 -10.81 -19.34 -10.22
C PRO A 81 -12.09 -18.64 -10.70
N SER A 82 -13.27 -19.22 -10.39
CA SER A 82 -14.60 -18.67 -10.74
C SER A 82 -14.96 -17.37 -10.02
N LEU A 83 -14.37 -17.12 -8.85
CA LEU A 83 -14.62 -15.94 -8.00
C LEU A 83 -13.50 -14.91 -8.04
N ARG A 84 -12.39 -15.25 -8.71
CA ARG A 84 -11.17 -14.45 -8.73
C ARG A 84 -11.35 -13.14 -9.48
N LEU A 85 -10.92 -12.05 -8.86
CA LEU A 85 -10.85 -10.73 -9.49
C LEU A 85 -9.69 -10.65 -10.49
N LYS A 86 -9.83 -9.80 -11.51
CA LYS A 86 -8.79 -9.61 -12.54
C LYS A 86 -7.58 -8.88 -11.97
N MET A 87 -6.43 -9.54 -11.94
CA MET A 87 -5.16 -9.00 -11.43
C MET A 87 -4.56 -7.87 -12.29
N GLY A 88 -4.91 -7.79 -13.58
CA GLY A 88 -4.28 -6.84 -14.51
C GLY A 88 -4.48 -5.40 -14.09
N PHE A 89 -5.73 -5.02 -13.83
CA PHE A 89 -6.03 -3.66 -13.40
C PHE A 89 -5.53 -3.37 -11.98
N PHE A 90 -5.58 -4.32 -11.06
CA PHE A 90 -4.99 -4.19 -9.72
C PHE A 90 -3.49 -3.85 -9.78
N ARG A 91 -2.72 -4.55 -10.62
CA ARG A 91 -1.30 -4.26 -10.80
C ARG A 91 -1.05 -2.86 -11.34
N PHE A 92 -1.86 -2.43 -12.31
CA PHE A 92 -1.80 -1.07 -12.85
C PHE A 92 -2.18 -0.03 -11.79
N ALA A 93 -3.31 -0.24 -11.10
CA ALA A 93 -3.82 0.66 -10.07
C ALA A 93 -2.82 0.82 -8.91
N LEU A 94 -2.12 -0.24 -8.54
CA LEU A 94 -1.10 -0.21 -7.49
C LEU A 94 0.15 0.60 -7.89
N VAL A 95 0.61 0.49 -9.14
CA VAL A 95 1.82 1.17 -9.61
C VAL A 95 1.57 2.65 -9.92
N TYR A 96 0.40 2.96 -10.45
CA TYR A 96 0.07 4.31 -10.91
C TYR A 96 0.20 5.40 -9.82
N PRO A 97 -0.35 5.27 -8.60
CA PRO A 97 -0.19 6.27 -7.53
C PRO A 97 1.27 6.50 -7.15
N GLY A 98 2.08 5.43 -7.17
CA GLY A 98 3.51 5.52 -6.93
C GLY A 98 4.21 6.38 -7.98
N LEU A 99 3.97 6.13 -9.26
CA LEU A 99 4.51 6.95 -10.35
C LEU A 99 3.98 8.39 -10.31
N TYR A 100 2.68 8.55 -10.04
CA TYR A 100 2.04 9.86 -9.94
C TYR A 100 2.72 10.74 -8.88
N ILE A 101 3.01 10.22 -7.68
CA ILE A 101 3.63 11.02 -6.62
C ILE A 101 5.02 11.52 -7.02
N PHE A 102 5.82 10.72 -7.73
CA PHE A 102 7.13 11.16 -8.24
C PHE A 102 7.00 12.28 -9.27
N VAL A 103 6.07 12.15 -10.22
CA VAL A 103 5.80 13.19 -11.22
C VAL A 103 5.28 14.46 -10.54
N PHE A 104 4.35 14.33 -9.61
CA PHE A 104 3.82 15.44 -8.84
C PHE A 104 4.92 16.19 -8.08
N MET A 105 5.79 15.46 -7.37
CA MET A 105 6.91 16.04 -6.62
C MET A 105 7.90 16.78 -7.53
N ALA A 106 8.22 16.21 -8.69
CA ALA A 106 9.10 16.85 -9.67
C ALA A 106 8.50 18.16 -10.23
N LEU A 107 7.20 18.15 -10.54
CA LEU A 107 6.48 19.33 -11.03
C LEU A 107 6.32 20.40 -9.95
N PHE A 108 6.07 19.99 -8.72
CA PHE A 108 5.90 20.92 -7.59
C PHE A 108 7.19 21.67 -7.26
N GLN A 109 8.35 21.04 -7.42
CA GLN A 109 9.65 21.70 -7.23
C GLN A 109 9.98 22.73 -8.32
N SER A 110 9.39 22.61 -9.50
CA SER A 110 9.67 23.54 -10.62
C SER A 110 9.01 24.92 -10.47
N SER A 111 8.37 25.24 -9.35
CA SER A 111 7.82 26.55 -8.93
C SER A 111 6.89 27.25 -9.92
N THR A 112 6.29 26.54 -10.85
CA THR A 112 5.38 27.17 -11.79
C THR A 112 3.94 27.07 -11.28
N THR A 113 3.43 28.15 -10.71
CA THR A 113 1.99 28.38 -10.47
C THR A 113 1.24 28.59 -11.80
N ASN A 114 1.52 27.75 -12.79
CA ASN A 114 0.84 27.81 -14.06
C ASN A 114 -0.56 27.18 -13.93
N PRO A 115 -1.66 27.91 -14.13
CA PRO A 115 -3.02 27.37 -14.04
C PRO A 115 -3.27 26.19 -14.97
N ALA A 116 -2.63 26.16 -16.15
CA ALA A 116 -2.73 25.04 -17.08
C ALA A 116 -2.14 23.75 -16.49
N LEU A 117 -1.07 23.85 -15.69
CA LEU A 117 -0.48 22.69 -15.01
C LEU A 117 -1.44 22.13 -13.97
N LEU A 118 -2.10 22.98 -13.21
CA LEU A 118 -3.11 22.57 -12.23
C LEU A 118 -4.28 21.85 -12.91
N ALA A 119 -4.74 22.34 -14.07
CA ALA A 119 -5.80 21.70 -14.84
C ALA A 119 -5.47 20.26 -15.28
N VAL A 120 -4.18 19.94 -15.45
CA VAL A 120 -3.71 18.58 -15.76
C VAL A 120 -3.50 17.75 -14.48
N ILE A 121 -2.94 18.36 -13.45
CA ILE A 121 -2.65 17.66 -12.18
C ILE A 121 -3.94 17.19 -11.50
N PHE A 122 -5.00 18.00 -11.49
CA PHE A 122 -6.25 17.65 -10.82
C PHE A 122 -6.86 16.32 -11.32
N PRO A 123 -7.11 16.11 -12.61
CA PRO A 123 -7.66 14.84 -13.08
C PRO A 123 -6.72 13.66 -12.81
N LEU A 124 -5.41 13.85 -12.93
CA LEU A 124 -4.43 12.80 -12.61
C LEU A 124 -4.46 12.43 -11.12
N HIS A 125 -4.65 13.40 -10.23
CA HIS A 125 -4.78 13.18 -8.80
C HIS A 125 -6.06 12.39 -8.45
N PHE A 126 -7.21 12.80 -9.02
CA PHE A 126 -8.45 12.05 -8.84
C PHE A 126 -8.35 10.61 -9.35
N PHE A 127 -7.66 10.42 -10.47
CA PHE A 127 -7.42 9.08 -10.98
C PHE A 127 -6.49 8.27 -10.06
N ALA A 128 -5.48 8.89 -9.46
CA ALA A 128 -4.65 8.22 -8.45
C ALA A 128 -5.47 7.82 -7.21
N MET A 129 -6.35 8.70 -6.72
CA MET A 129 -7.27 8.36 -5.64
C MET A 129 -8.19 7.18 -6.02
N PHE A 130 -8.76 7.20 -7.23
CA PHE A 130 -9.57 6.09 -7.73
C PHE A 130 -8.78 4.77 -7.74
N CYS A 131 -7.54 4.78 -8.21
CA CYS A 131 -6.66 3.61 -8.19
C CYS A 131 -6.45 3.09 -6.76
N MET A 132 -6.18 3.97 -5.80
CA MET A 132 -6.02 3.57 -4.39
C MET A 132 -7.30 2.95 -3.83
N PHE A 133 -8.47 3.52 -4.09
CA PHE A 133 -9.75 2.93 -3.67
C PHE A 133 -10.01 1.58 -4.34
N TYR A 134 -9.61 1.43 -5.60
CA TYR A 134 -9.71 0.14 -6.27
C TYR A 134 -8.80 -0.91 -5.62
N ASP A 135 -7.59 -0.56 -5.20
CA ASP A 135 -6.69 -1.47 -4.51
C ASP A 135 -7.26 -1.91 -3.15
N LEU A 136 -7.83 -0.97 -2.39
CA LEU A 136 -8.56 -1.28 -1.16
C LEU A 136 -9.72 -2.25 -1.41
N TYR A 137 -10.54 -1.98 -2.44
CA TYR A 137 -11.62 -2.85 -2.87
C TYR A 137 -11.12 -4.25 -3.24
N PHE A 138 -10.06 -4.32 -4.07
CA PHE A 138 -9.52 -5.58 -4.56
C PHE A 138 -9.05 -6.46 -3.41
N VAL A 139 -8.23 -5.91 -2.50
CA VAL A 139 -7.66 -6.68 -1.39
C VAL A 139 -8.74 -7.06 -0.38
N SER A 140 -9.65 -6.15 -0.02
CA SER A 140 -10.73 -6.40 0.93
C SER A 140 -11.69 -7.48 0.45
N LYS A 141 -12.13 -7.39 -0.82
CA LYS A 141 -13.02 -8.37 -1.42
C LYS A 141 -12.33 -9.72 -1.59
N SER A 142 -11.06 -9.74 -2.04
CA SER A 142 -10.30 -10.97 -2.17
C SER A 142 -10.07 -11.66 -0.84
N LEU A 143 -9.88 -10.90 0.25
CA LEU A 143 -9.74 -11.44 1.60
C LEU A 143 -11.01 -12.20 2.02
N VAL A 144 -12.18 -11.59 1.87
CA VAL A 144 -13.45 -12.22 2.25
C VAL A 144 -13.77 -13.40 1.34
N LEU A 145 -13.51 -13.29 0.02
CA LEU A 145 -13.67 -14.41 -0.92
C LEU A 145 -12.78 -15.60 -0.54
N ALA A 146 -11.55 -15.35 -0.09
CA ALA A 146 -10.65 -16.42 0.36
C ALA A 146 -11.13 -17.11 1.64
N GLU A 147 -11.78 -16.36 2.57
CA GLU A 147 -12.30 -16.91 3.82
C GLU A 147 -13.62 -17.68 3.64
N ILE A 148 -14.55 -17.15 2.84
CA ILE A 148 -15.91 -17.69 2.73
C ILE A 148 -16.04 -18.66 1.55
N SER A 149 -15.19 -18.55 0.52
CA SER A 149 -15.22 -19.35 -0.72
C SER A 149 -16.57 -19.32 -1.46
N LYS A 150 -17.32 -18.22 -1.35
CA LYS A 150 -18.62 -17.98 -1.98
C LYS A 150 -18.67 -16.56 -2.56
N PRO A 151 -19.58 -16.27 -3.52
CA PRO A 151 -19.83 -14.90 -3.96
C PRO A 151 -20.17 -13.99 -2.79
N VAL A 152 -19.58 -12.79 -2.76
CA VAL A 152 -19.74 -11.82 -1.67
C VAL A 152 -20.32 -10.50 -2.20
N SER A 153 -21.21 -9.90 -1.40
CA SER A 153 -21.78 -8.58 -1.60
C SER A 153 -20.89 -7.48 -1.00
N PHE A 154 -21.23 -6.21 -1.25
CA PHE A 154 -20.49 -5.09 -0.65
C PHE A 154 -20.49 -5.16 0.89
N TYR A 155 -21.63 -5.50 1.51
CA TYR A 155 -21.74 -5.56 2.96
C TYR A 155 -20.77 -6.56 3.61
N ASP A 156 -20.42 -7.63 2.90
CA ASP A 156 -19.52 -8.65 3.42
C ASP A 156 -18.07 -8.15 3.55
N TYR A 157 -17.60 -7.31 2.61
CA TYR A 157 -16.24 -6.78 2.60
C TYR A 157 -16.11 -5.31 2.99
N ALA A 158 -17.22 -4.60 3.28
CA ALA A 158 -17.19 -3.21 3.71
C ALA A 158 -16.36 -3.01 4.98
N GLY A 159 -16.49 -3.91 5.97
CA GLY A 159 -15.67 -3.87 7.18
C GLY A 159 -14.17 -3.90 6.89
N PRO A 160 -13.65 -4.94 6.22
CA PRO A 160 -12.25 -4.98 5.77
C PRO A 160 -11.84 -3.79 4.89
N PHE A 161 -12.71 -3.30 4.02
CA PHE A 161 -12.44 -2.14 3.18
C PHE A 161 -12.15 -0.89 4.01
N PHE A 162 -13.02 -0.54 4.95
CA PHE A 162 -12.82 0.61 5.82
C PHE A 162 -11.66 0.42 6.80
N LEU A 163 -11.43 -0.80 7.29
CA LEU A 163 -10.25 -1.10 8.10
C LEU A 163 -8.94 -0.88 7.32
N MET A 164 -8.87 -1.28 6.05
CA MET A 164 -7.70 -1.03 5.22
C MET A 164 -7.54 0.45 4.85
N TRP A 165 -8.65 1.18 4.65
CA TRP A 165 -8.60 2.63 4.46
C TRP A 165 -8.00 3.34 5.68
N PHE A 166 -8.43 2.95 6.89
CA PHE A 166 -7.83 3.42 8.14
C PHE A 166 -6.68 2.48 8.57
N PHE A 167 -5.68 2.32 7.67
CA PHE A 167 -4.64 1.30 7.81
C PHE A 167 -3.92 1.28 9.16
N PRO A 168 -3.69 2.40 9.90
CA PRO A 168 -3.04 2.33 11.21
C PRO A 168 -3.81 1.47 12.22
N ILE A 169 -5.14 1.51 12.14
CA ILE A 169 -6.03 0.67 12.96
C ILE A 169 -6.26 -0.68 12.25
N GLY A 170 -6.49 -0.63 10.95
CA GLY A 170 -6.87 -1.79 10.15
C GLY A 170 -5.83 -2.89 10.09
N VAL A 171 -4.53 -2.56 10.15
CA VAL A 171 -3.44 -3.53 10.21
C VAL A 171 -3.62 -4.53 11.36
N TRP A 172 -4.10 -4.08 12.52
CA TRP A 172 -4.31 -4.92 13.70
C TRP A 172 -5.39 -5.99 13.50
N PHE A 173 -6.32 -5.77 12.59
CA PHE A 173 -7.42 -6.67 12.28
C PHE A 173 -7.20 -7.47 10.99
N THR A 174 -6.64 -6.84 9.97
CA THR A 174 -6.49 -7.47 8.64
C THR A 174 -5.25 -8.35 8.56
N GLN A 175 -4.12 -7.93 9.13
CA GLN A 175 -2.88 -8.70 9.08
C GLN A 175 -2.98 -10.08 9.76
N PRO A 176 -3.60 -10.25 10.94
CA PRO A 176 -3.79 -11.57 11.54
C PRO A 176 -4.62 -12.54 10.66
N ARG A 177 -5.63 -12.01 9.95
CA ARG A 177 -6.43 -12.81 9.01
C ARG A 177 -5.58 -13.32 7.84
N ILE A 178 -4.76 -12.44 7.26
CA ILE A 178 -3.81 -12.80 6.20
C ILE A 178 -2.80 -13.85 6.70
N ASN A 179 -2.21 -13.63 7.88
CA ASN A 179 -1.25 -14.57 8.47
C ASN A 179 -1.86 -15.96 8.68
N ARG A 180 -3.12 -16.03 9.14
CA ARG A 180 -3.85 -17.29 9.32
C ARG A 180 -4.03 -18.02 7.98
N LEU A 181 -4.57 -17.36 6.95
CA LEU A 181 -4.75 -17.94 5.62
C LEU A 181 -3.42 -18.41 5.01
N TYR A 182 -2.34 -17.64 5.23
CA TYR A 182 -1.02 -18.00 4.75
C TYR A 182 -0.47 -19.24 5.45
N ALA A 183 -0.67 -19.37 6.77
CA ALA A 183 -0.24 -20.52 7.55
C ALA A 183 -1.03 -21.78 7.16
N GLU A 184 -2.36 -21.68 7.02
CA GLU A 184 -3.25 -22.77 6.65
C GLU A 184 -2.85 -23.39 5.29
N ARG A 185 -2.47 -22.56 4.31
CA ARG A 185 -2.03 -23.03 3.01
C ARG A 185 -0.68 -23.75 3.06
N LYS A 186 0.24 -23.31 3.89
CA LYS A 186 1.59 -23.86 3.96
C LYS A 186 1.64 -25.25 4.61
N THR A 187 0.73 -25.54 5.53
CA THR A 187 0.67 -26.81 6.26
C THR A 187 0.44 -28.03 5.36
N PRO A 188 -0.50 -28.01 4.38
CA PRO A 188 -0.69 -29.14 3.45
C PRO A 188 0.53 -29.37 2.55
N GLU A 189 1.19 -28.31 2.08
CA GLU A 189 2.38 -28.43 1.20
C GLU A 189 3.52 -29.15 1.93
N LEU A 190 3.76 -28.81 3.20
CA LEU A 190 4.76 -29.47 4.02
C LEU A 190 4.41 -30.95 4.30
N SER A 191 3.14 -31.27 4.52
CA SER A 191 2.69 -32.65 4.78
C SER A 191 2.84 -33.54 3.55
N ILE A 192 2.65 -33.00 2.35
CA ILE A 192 2.85 -33.73 1.08
C ILE A 192 4.36 -33.92 0.81
N ALA A 193 5.17 -32.90 1.03
CA ALA A 193 6.61 -32.96 0.83
C ALA A 193 7.33 -33.89 1.83
N ALA A 194 6.72 -34.14 2.99
CA ALA A 194 7.28 -35.02 4.04
C ALA A 194 6.90 -36.49 3.89
N ARG A 195 6.12 -36.91 2.86
CA ARG A 195 5.83 -38.31 2.59
C ARG A 195 7.02 -38.93 1.85
N PRO A 196 7.75 -39.89 2.46
CA PRO A 196 8.76 -40.65 1.73
C PRO A 196 8.07 -41.49 0.66
N GLY A 197 8.55 -41.41 -0.60
CA GLY A 197 8.14 -42.21 -1.72
C GLY A 197 8.51 -43.70 -1.54
#